data_dd3c516958c9f2fb900ccbb728593379
#
_entry.id   dd3c516958c9f2fb900ccbb728593379
#
_cell.length_a   1.000
_cell.length_b   1.000
_cell.length_c   1.000
_cell.angle_alpha   90.00
_cell.angle_beta   90.00
_cell.angle_gamma   90.00
#
_symmetry.space_group_name_H-M   'P 1'
#
loop_
_entity.id
_entity.type
_entity.pdbx_description
1 polymer ?
#
loop_
_entity_poly.entity_id
_entity_poly.type
_entity_poly.pdbx_seq_one_letter_code
_entity_poly.pdbx_strand_id
1 'polypeptide(L)'
;SSIVKTIVEILKPFEDCRAYDPCCGSGGMFVQSVKFLQAHSGNRNRISVYGQESNADTWKMAKMNMAIRGIDADFGPYHADTFFNDLHKTLKADFIMANPPFNLKNWGQDKLKDDVRWKYGLPPEGNANFAWIQHMIHHLAPNGKIGLVLANGALSSQTSGEGEIRKNIIEADLIEGIVAL
;
A
#
# COMPACT_ATOMS: atom_id res chain seq x y z
N SER A 1 -6.59 -12.61 -7.83
CA SER A 1 -6.83 -13.43 -6.63
C SER A 1 -8.12 -12.95 -5.95
N SER A 2 -8.79 -13.82 -5.19
CA SER A 2 -10.01 -13.47 -4.43
C SER A 2 -9.76 -12.32 -3.44
N ILE A 3 -8.62 -12.34 -2.73
CA ILE A 3 -8.20 -11.32 -1.76
C ILE A 3 -8.18 -9.92 -2.40
N VAL A 4 -7.53 -9.78 -3.56
CA VAL A 4 -7.45 -8.50 -4.27
C VAL A 4 -8.84 -7.97 -4.62
N LYS A 5 -9.72 -8.86 -5.11
CA LYS A 5 -11.11 -8.50 -5.43
C LYS A 5 -11.86 -8.05 -4.17
N THR A 6 -11.70 -8.77 -3.06
CA THR A 6 -12.33 -8.41 -1.77
C THR A 6 -11.92 -7.01 -1.31
N ILE A 7 -10.63 -6.66 -1.37
CA ILE A 7 -10.14 -5.34 -1.00
C ILE A 7 -10.80 -4.25 -1.85
N VAL A 8 -10.81 -4.42 -3.17
CA VAL A 8 -11.39 -3.44 -4.09
C VAL A 8 -12.90 -3.27 -3.86
N GLU A 9 -13.63 -4.37 -3.61
CA GLU A 9 -15.08 -4.33 -3.31
C GLU A 9 -15.39 -3.64 -1.98
N ILE A 10 -14.51 -3.77 -0.98
CA ILE A 10 -14.66 -3.07 0.30
C ILE A 10 -14.36 -1.57 0.16
N LEU A 11 -13.28 -1.23 -0.53
CA LEU A 11 -12.84 0.16 -0.66
C LEU A 11 -13.68 0.98 -1.63
N LYS A 12 -14.22 0.35 -2.67
CA LYS A 12 -15.07 0.97 -3.69
C LYS A 12 -14.43 2.23 -4.30
N PRO A 13 -13.31 2.10 -5.03
CA PRO A 13 -12.68 3.24 -5.66
C PRO A 13 -13.67 3.97 -6.57
N PHE A 14 -13.58 5.29 -6.61
CA PHE A 14 -14.43 6.17 -7.40
C PHE A 14 -13.65 6.83 -8.55
N GLU A 15 -14.38 7.43 -9.49
CA GLU A 15 -13.79 8.14 -10.61
C GLU A 15 -12.92 9.33 -10.16
N ASP A 16 -11.82 9.55 -10.88
CA ASP A 16 -10.80 10.58 -10.63
C ASP A 16 -10.01 10.40 -9.33
N CYS A 17 -10.12 9.24 -8.67
CA CYS A 17 -9.32 8.95 -7.50
C CYS A 17 -7.85 8.66 -7.85
N ARG A 18 -6.99 8.91 -6.89
CA ARG A 18 -5.57 8.50 -6.89
C ARG A 18 -5.43 7.20 -6.12
N ALA A 19 -5.05 6.14 -6.81
CA ALA A 19 -4.81 4.83 -6.22
C ALA A 19 -3.30 4.55 -6.14
N TYR A 20 -2.82 4.12 -4.98
CA TYR A 20 -1.41 3.84 -4.72
C TYR A 20 -1.19 2.44 -4.17
N ASP A 21 -0.12 1.79 -4.62
CA ASP A 21 0.38 0.55 -4.04
C ASP A 21 1.91 0.64 -3.88
N PRO A 22 2.42 0.72 -2.63
CA PRO A 22 3.85 0.87 -2.36
C PRO A 22 4.69 -0.39 -2.60
N CYS A 23 4.05 -1.53 -2.91
CA CYS A 23 4.70 -2.81 -3.18
C CYS A 23 3.92 -3.57 -4.27
N CYS A 24 3.70 -2.90 -5.41
CA CYS A 24 2.65 -3.23 -6.38
C CYS A 24 2.81 -4.56 -7.11
N GLY A 25 3.98 -5.21 -7.00
CA GLY A 25 4.23 -6.44 -7.72
C GLY A 25 4.01 -6.25 -9.23
N SER A 26 3.24 -7.12 -9.84
CA SER A 26 2.85 -7.01 -11.26
C SER A 26 1.67 -6.06 -11.53
N GLY A 27 1.21 -5.30 -10.54
CA GLY A 27 0.10 -4.35 -10.68
C GLY A 27 -1.30 -4.96 -10.61
N GLY A 28 -1.44 -6.12 -9.99
CA GLY A 28 -2.72 -6.85 -9.91
C GLY A 28 -3.84 -6.08 -9.20
N MET A 29 -3.53 -5.29 -8.17
CA MET A 29 -4.48 -4.42 -7.48
C MET A 29 -5.09 -3.38 -8.42
N PHE A 30 -4.26 -2.73 -9.23
CA PHE A 30 -4.70 -1.71 -10.18
C PHE A 30 -5.61 -2.28 -11.26
N VAL A 31 -5.29 -3.46 -11.78
CA VAL A 31 -6.15 -4.15 -12.77
C VAL A 31 -7.55 -4.40 -12.20
N GLN A 32 -7.65 -4.82 -10.95
CA GLN A 32 -8.96 -5.06 -10.31
C GLN A 32 -9.70 -3.75 -10.01
N SER A 33 -8.99 -2.69 -9.60
CA SER A 33 -9.59 -1.37 -9.37
C SER A 33 -10.19 -0.79 -10.66
N VAL A 34 -9.46 -0.88 -11.77
CA VAL A 34 -9.96 -0.45 -13.08
C VAL A 34 -11.18 -1.28 -13.51
N LYS A 35 -11.15 -2.59 -13.32
CA LYS A 35 -12.32 -3.45 -13.62
C LYS A 35 -13.53 -3.11 -12.77
N PHE A 36 -13.32 -2.77 -11.49
CA PHE A 36 -14.40 -2.33 -10.61
C PHE A 36 -15.05 -1.04 -11.13
N LEU A 37 -14.24 -0.04 -11.49
CA LEU A 37 -14.74 1.21 -12.08
C LEU A 37 -15.50 0.97 -13.38
N GLN A 38 -14.97 0.14 -14.28
CA GLN A 38 -15.66 -0.23 -15.52
C GLN A 38 -17.04 -0.83 -15.29
N ALA A 39 -17.18 -1.66 -14.25
CA ALA A 39 -18.45 -2.32 -13.93
C ALA A 39 -19.48 -1.37 -13.32
N HIS A 40 -19.04 -0.28 -12.65
CA HIS A 40 -19.93 0.58 -11.88
C HIS A 40 -20.13 1.99 -12.48
N SER A 41 -19.15 2.51 -13.20
CA SER A 41 -19.19 3.86 -13.78
C SER A 41 -19.02 3.91 -15.30
N GLY A 42 -18.59 2.82 -15.90
CA GLY A 42 -18.38 2.71 -17.36
C GLY A 42 -17.11 3.36 -17.90
N ASN A 43 -16.35 4.12 -17.11
CA ASN A 43 -15.15 4.82 -17.59
C ASN A 43 -13.86 4.31 -16.92
N ARG A 44 -13.07 3.54 -17.67
CA ARG A 44 -11.82 2.92 -17.20
C ARG A 44 -10.63 3.89 -17.04
N ASN A 45 -10.69 5.05 -17.70
CA ASN A 45 -9.55 5.98 -17.77
C ASN A 45 -9.60 7.06 -16.68
N ARG A 46 -10.56 6.98 -15.77
CA ARG A 46 -10.75 7.97 -14.70
C ARG A 46 -10.22 7.45 -13.36
N ILE A 47 -8.96 6.98 -13.36
CA ILE A 47 -8.21 6.64 -12.15
C ILE A 47 -6.74 6.98 -12.41
N SER A 48 -6.10 7.64 -11.46
CA SER A 48 -4.66 7.90 -11.47
C SER A 48 -3.96 6.83 -10.66
N VAL A 49 -3.13 6.04 -11.31
CA VAL A 49 -2.45 4.88 -10.69
C VAL A 49 -1.00 5.21 -10.38
N TYR A 50 -0.60 5.00 -9.15
CA TYR A 50 0.77 5.16 -8.67
C TYR A 50 1.24 3.86 -8.02
N GLY A 51 2.42 3.40 -8.37
CA GLY A 51 2.98 2.18 -7.81
C GLY A 51 4.47 2.26 -7.57
N GLN A 52 4.95 1.40 -6.70
CA GLN A 52 6.38 1.21 -6.49
C GLN A 52 6.70 -0.26 -6.31
N GLU A 53 7.83 -0.68 -6.87
CA GLU A 53 8.32 -2.06 -6.81
C GLU A 53 9.85 -2.07 -6.75
N SER A 54 10.41 -2.87 -5.86
CA SER A 54 11.85 -2.95 -5.65
C SER A 54 12.57 -3.88 -6.63
N ASN A 55 11.90 -4.90 -7.14
CA ASN A 55 12.48 -5.85 -8.09
C ASN A 55 12.37 -5.32 -9.52
N ALA A 56 13.52 -5.24 -10.21
CA ALA A 56 13.62 -4.69 -11.57
C ALA A 56 12.73 -5.39 -12.60
N ASP A 57 12.67 -6.72 -12.56
CA ASP A 57 11.91 -7.49 -13.55
C ASP A 57 10.42 -7.45 -13.26
N THR A 58 10.05 -7.46 -11.98
CA THR A 58 8.67 -7.29 -11.54
C THR A 58 8.14 -5.88 -11.87
N TRP A 59 8.97 -4.84 -11.70
CA TRP A 59 8.65 -3.47 -12.09
C TRP A 59 8.41 -3.34 -13.61
N LYS A 60 9.27 -3.94 -14.45
CA LYS A 60 9.06 -4.01 -15.91
C LYS A 60 7.75 -4.75 -16.25
N MET A 61 7.49 -5.86 -15.54
CA MET A 61 6.27 -6.64 -15.71
C MET A 61 5.02 -5.81 -15.37
N ALA A 62 5.05 -5.03 -14.28
CA ALA A 62 3.96 -4.12 -13.92
C ALA A 62 3.68 -3.09 -15.02
N LYS A 63 4.71 -2.43 -15.53
CA LYS A 63 4.60 -1.47 -16.65
C LYS A 63 3.99 -2.11 -17.89
N MET A 64 4.49 -3.28 -18.28
CA MET A 64 3.96 -4.01 -19.43
C MET A 64 2.50 -4.43 -19.21
N ASN A 65 2.18 -4.91 -18.00
CA ASN A 65 0.83 -5.31 -17.64
C ASN A 65 -0.19 -4.16 -17.73
N MET A 66 0.19 -2.95 -17.32
CA MET A 66 -0.65 -1.74 -17.45
C MET A 66 -0.76 -1.31 -18.91
N ALA A 67 0.35 -1.27 -19.65
CA ALA A 67 0.38 -0.87 -21.06
C ALA A 67 -0.51 -1.74 -21.94
N ILE A 68 -0.45 -3.07 -21.81
CA ILE A 68 -1.29 -4.01 -22.56
C ILE A 68 -2.79 -3.77 -22.30
N ARG A 69 -3.15 -3.26 -21.11
CA ARG A 69 -4.55 -2.99 -20.73
C ARG A 69 -4.98 -1.55 -20.98
N GLY A 70 -4.08 -0.71 -21.50
CA GLY A 70 -4.34 0.72 -21.69
C GLY A 70 -4.62 1.48 -20.40
N ILE A 71 -3.98 1.04 -19.29
CA ILE A 71 -4.04 1.71 -17.99
C ILE A 71 -2.82 2.61 -17.87
N ASP A 72 -3.05 3.91 -17.72
CA ASP A 72 -1.99 4.87 -17.44
C ASP A 72 -1.57 4.74 -15.96
N ALA A 73 -0.26 4.60 -15.73
CA ALA A 73 0.28 4.35 -14.40
C ALA A 73 1.69 4.93 -14.23
N ASP A 74 1.90 5.59 -13.11
CA ASP A 74 3.21 6.09 -12.68
C ASP A 74 3.87 5.10 -11.71
N PHE A 75 4.90 4.40 -12.17
CA PHE A 75 5.74 3.50 -11.37
C PHE A 75 7.10 4.12 -11.02
N GLY A 76 7.23 5.43 -11.17
CA GLY A 76 8.51 6.12 -11.07
C GLY A 76 9.46 5.81 -12.22
N PRO A 77 10.61 6.51 -12.28
CA PRO A 77 11.58 6.39 -13.37
C PRO A 77 12.37 5.08 -13.36
N TYR A 78 12.43 4.38 -12.23
CA TYR A 78 13.15 3.12 -12.02
C TYR A 78 12.51 2.31 -10.88
N HIS A 79 12.92 1.05 -10.75
CA HIS A 79 12.56 0.21 -9.60
C HIS A 79 13.29 0.69 -8.34
N ALA A 80 12.62 0.70 -7.19
CA ALA A 80 13.23 1.17 -5.95
C ALA A 80 12.59 0.54 -4.71
N ASP A 81 13.39 0.38 -3.65
CA ASP A 81 12.91 0.03 -2.34
C ASP A 81 12.12 1.20 -1.74
N THR A 82 10.88 0.94 -1.36
CA THR A 82 9.92 1.94 -0.87
C THR A 82 10.35 2.62 0.43
N PHE A 83 11.07 1.91 1.29
CA PHE A 83 11.53 2.48 2.55
C PHE A 83 12.71 3.41 2.37
N PHE A 84 13.69 3.02 1.52
CA PHE A 84 14.91 3.79 1.31
C PHE A 84 14.78 4.88 0.25
N ASN A 85 13.94 4.66 -0.74
CA ASN A 85 13.82 5.57 -1.87
C ASN A 85 12.37 5.68 -2.34
N ASP A 86 11.58 6.41 -1.57
CA ASP A 86 10.21 6.73 -1.91
C ASP A 86 10.17 7.62 -3.17
N LEU A 87 9.65 7.07 -4.25
CA LEU A 87 9.56 7.75 -5.54
C LEU A 87 8.34 8.68 -5.65
N HIS A 88 7.41 8.59 -4.71
CA HIS A 88 6.16 9.34 -4.69
C HIS A 88 6.00 10.23 -3.45
N LYS A 89 7.09 10.82 -2.96
CA LYS A 89 7.20 11.54 -1.65
C LYS A 89 6.06 12.51 -1.34
N THR A 90 5.53 13.19 -2.34
CA THR A 90 4.47 14.21 -2.18
C THR A 90 3.08 13.69 -2.45
N LEU A 91 2.96 12.43 -2.87
CA LEU A 91 1.67 11.83 -3.18
C LEU A 91 0.81 11.73 -1.92
N LYS A 92 -0.44 12.18 -2.06
CA LYS A 92 -1.53 11.89 -1.13
C LYS A 92 -2.62 11.16 -1.90
N ALA A 93 -2.76 9.86 -1.63
CA ALA A 93 -3.66 8.97 -2.36
C ALA A 93 -5.04 8.88 -1.69
N ASP A 94 -6.07 8.77 -2.51
CA ASP A 94 -7.44 8.58 -2.05
C ASP A 94 -7.69 7.11 -1.65
N PHE A 95 -7.00 6.18 -2.34
CA PHE A 95 -6.98 4.76 -2.01
C PHE A 95 -5.56 4.22 -2.03
N ILE A 96 -5.20 3.49 -0.98
CA ILE A 96 -3.96 2.73 -0.91
C ILE A 96 -4.34 1.26 -0.73
N MET A 97 -3.87 0.41 -1.63
CA MET A 97 -4.20 -1.01 -1.63
C MET A 97 -2.90 -1.80 -1.73
N ALA A 98 -2.61 -2.60 -0.73
CA ALA A 98 -1.34 -3.32 -0.69
C ALA A 98 -1.48 -4.75 -0.14
N ASN A 99 -0.66 -5.62 -0.70
CA ASN A 99 -0.38 -6.94 -0.16
C ASN A 99 1.14 -7.09 0.00
N PRO A 100 1.73 -6.45 1.02
CA PRO A 100 3.17 -6.42 1.21
C PRO A 100 3.73 -7.79 1.61
N PRO A 101 5.05 -8.00 1.45
CA PRO A 101 5.70 -9.19 1.95
C PRO A 101 5.55 -9.26 3.47
N PHE A 102 4.97 -10.38 3.97
CA PHE A 102 4.72 -10.56 5.40
C PHE A 102 6.01 -10.79 6.18
N ASN A 103 6.12 -10.16 7.34
CA ASN A 103 7.22 -10.36 8.29
C ASN A 103 8.60 -10.15 7.67
N LEU A 104 8.73 -9.20 6.74
CA LEU A 104 10.01 -8.85 6.12
C LEU A 104 11.01 -8.40 7.20
N LYS A 105 12.12 -9.13 7.31
CA LYS A 105 13.22 -8.86 8.25
C LYS A 105 14.30 -8.02 7.56
N ASN A 106 15.14 -7.37 8.38
CA ASN A 106 16.31 -6.62 7.91
C ASN A 106 15.93 -5.57 6.83
N TRP A 107 14.80 -4.90 7.02
CA TRP A 107 14.28 -3.90 6.09
C TRP A 107 14.98 -2.54 6.21
N GLY A 108 16.06 -2.47 7.02
CA GLY A 108 16.92 -1.29 7.16
C GLY A 108 16.46 -0.29 8.20
N GLN A 109 15.75 -0.74 9.24
CA GLN A 109 15.28 0.09 10.35
C GLN A 109 16.40 0.95 10.96
N ASP A 110 17.60 0.39 11.10
CA ASP A 110 18.78 1.07 11.68
C ASP A 110 19.15 2.38 10.97
N LYS A 111 18.92 2.45 9.66
CA LYS A 111 19.19 3.62 8.81
C LYS A 111 18.02 4.59 8.70
N LEU A 112 16.85 4.19 9.16
CA LEU A 112 15.59 4.92 9.02
C LEU A 112 14.97 5.32 10.36
N LYS A 113 15.74 5.32 11.46
CA LYS A 113 15.23 5.59 12.82
C LYS A 113 14.52 6.93 12.96
N ASP A 114 15.00 7.96 12.28
CA ASP A 114 14.49 9.32 12.35
C ASP A 114 13.56 9.69 11.19
N ASP A 115 13.04 8.68 10.48
CA ASP A 115 12.15 8.91 9.34
C ASP A 115 10.80 9.49 9.81
N VAL A 116 10.34 10.53 9.13
CA VAL A 116 9.10 11.24 9.45
C VAL A 116 7.83 10.38 9.36
N ARG A 117 7.91 9.25 8.68
CA ARG A 117 6.79 8.30 8.54
C ARG A 117 6.45 7.58 9.85
N TRP A 118 7.40 7.46 10.79
CA TRP A 118 7.21 6.70 12.04
C TRP A 118 6.47 7.50 13.12
N LYS A 119 5.38 8.13 12.73
CA LYS A 119 4.57 8.99 13.61
C LYS A 119 3.98 8.25 14.81
N TYR A 120 3.71 6.97 14.68
CA TYR A 120 3.06 6.14 15.72
C TYR A 120 4.04 5.26 16.49
N GLY A 121 5.32 5.36 16.19
CA GLY A 121 6.41 4.64 16.82
C GLY A 121 7.33 3.98 15.81
N LEU A 122 8.59 3.79 16.19
CA LEU A 122 9.59 3.15 15.33
C LEU A 122 9.26 1.67 15.14
N PRO A 123 9.01 1.19 13.90
CA PRO A 123 8.75 -0.22 13.66
C PRO A 123 9.97 -1.08 13.99
N PRO A 124 9.80 -2.34 14.46
CA PRO A 124 10.91 -3.20 14.82
C PRO A 124 11.72 -3.65 13.61
N GLU A 125 13.02 -3.87 13.79
CA GLU A 125 13.92 -4.39 12.76
C GLU A 125 13.50 -5.79 12.27
N GLY A 126 12.98 -6.60 13.17
CA GLY A 126 12.63 -8.00 12.91
C GLY A 126 11.44 -8.20 12.00
N ASN A 127 10.66 -7.13 11.73
CA ASN A 127 9.51 -7.23 10.84
C ASN A 127 8.99 -5.85 10.40
N ALA A 128 8.73 -5.71 9.11
CA ALA A 128 8.31 -4.46 8.48
C ALA A 128 6.79 -4.24 8.47
N ASN A 129 5.97 -5.07 9.11
CA ASN A 129 4.50 -4.96 9.01
C ASN A 129 4.00 -3.55 9.37
N PHE A 130 4.48 -3.00 10.49
CA PHE A 130 4.12 -1.65 10.92
C PHE A 130 4.88 -0.53 10.19
N ALA A 131 5.97 -0.83 9.52
CA ALA A 131 6.61 0.11 8.59
C ALA A 131 5.74 0.30 7.34
N TRP A 132 5.19 -0.77 6.77
CA TRP A 132 4.24 -0.70 5.66
C TRP A 132 2.99 0.09 6.05
N ILE A 133 2.39 -0.21 7.20
CA ILE A 133 1.21 0.52 7.69
C ILE A 133 1.49 2.02 7.79
N GLN A 134 2.58 2.41 8.44
CA GLN A 134 2.89 3.82 8.67
C GLN A 134 3.32 4.54 7.38
N HIS A 135 4.00 3.87 6.46
CA HIS A 135 4.27 4.40 5.13
C HIS A 135 2.97 4.73 4.39
N MET A 136 2.00 3.81 4.41
CA MET A 136 0.70 4.04 3.78
C MET A 136 -0.09 5.17 4.45
N ILE A 137 -0.11 5.24 5.78
CA ILE A 137 -0.74 6.35 6.51
C ILE A 137 -0.10 7.69 6.13
N HIS A 138 1.22 7.72 5.97
CA HIS A 138 1.94 8.94 5.53
C HIS A 138 1.48 9.42 4.15
N HIS A 139 1.15 8.50 3.24
CA HIS A 139 0.69 8.80 1.89
C HIS A 139 -0.83 8.95 1.75
N LEU A 140 -1.59 8.82 2.83
CA LEU A 140 -3.04 8.88 2.77
C LEU A 140 -3.52 10.34 2.65
N ALA A 141 -4.48 10.57 1.74
CA ALA A 141 -5.23 11.82 1.68
C ALA A 141 -6.17 11.95 2.90
N PRO A 142 -6.63 13.17 3.26
CA PRO A 142 -7.45 13.38 4.47
C PRO A 142 -8.68 12.49 4.59
N ASN A 143 -9.35 12.16 3.48
CA ASN A 143 -10.52 11.27 3.43
C ASN A 143 -10.20 9.95 2.72
N GLY A 144 -8.91 9.62 2.59
CA GLY A 144 -8.47 8.41 1.91
C GLY A 144 -8.69 7.16 2.74
N LYS A 145 -8.63 6.01 2.05
CA LYS A 145 -8.79 4.68 2.67
C LYS A 145 -7.65 3.75 2.31
N ILE A 146 -7.28 2.91 3.27
CA ILE A 146 -6.25 1.87 3.09
C ILE A 146 -6.90 0.50 3.16
N GLY A 147 -6.65 -0.35 2.17
CA GLY A 147 -6.93 -1.78 2.19
C GLY A 147 -5.62 -2.56 2.20
N LEU A 148 -5.33 -3.20 3.32
CA LEU A 148 -4.05 -3.85 3.57
C LEU A 148 -4.24 -5.31 3.97
N VAL A 149 -3.48 -6.22 3.35
CA VAL A 149 -3.37 -7.61 3.79
C VAL A 149 -2.21 -7.74 4.76
N LEU A 150 -2.46 -8.37 5.89
CA LEU A 150 -1.44 -8.66 6.91
C LEU A 150 -1.54 -10.10 7.38
N ALA A 151 -0.44 -10.64 7.88
CA ALA A 151 -0.47 -11.90 8.63
C ALA A 151 -1.23 -11.71 9.94
N ASN A 152 -2.00 -12.73 10.36
CA ASN A 152 -2.81 -12.70 11.60
C ASN A 152 -2.00 -12.29 12.84
N GLY A 153 -0.74 -12.68 12.92
CA GLY A 153 0.17 -12.30 14.01
C GLY A 153 0.33 -10.79 14.21
N ALA A 154 0.13 -9.97 13.18
CA ALA A 154 0.21 -8.51 13.30
C ALA A 154 -0.86 -7.92 14.24
N LEU A 155 -1.98 -8.61 14.44
CA LEU A 155 -3.05 -8.19 15.34
C LEU A 155 -2.76 -8.43 16.82
N SER A 156 -1.91 -9.40 17.13
CA SER A 156 -1.67 -9.85 18.51
C SER A 156 -0.21 -9.72 18.98
N SER A 157 0.73 -9.52 18.07
CA SER A 157 2.15 -9.40 18.41
C SER A 157 2.42 -8.25 19.38
N GLN A 158 3.21 -8.55 20.42
CA GLN A 158 3.73 -7.58 21.39
C GLN A 158 5.24 -7.38 21.24
N THR A 159 5.84 -8.05 20.27
CA THR A 159 7.29 -8.09 20.09
C THR A 159 7.83 -6.71 19.75
N SER A 160 8.89 -6.30 20.43
CA SER A 160 9.68 -5.11 20.08
C SER A 160 8.87 -3.81 19.85
N GLY A 161 7.84 -3.58 20.68
CA GLY A 161 7.05 -2.34 20.64
C GLY A 161 5.88 -2.33 19.64
N GLU A 162 5.61 -3.41 18.92
CA GLU A 162 4.48 -3.48 17.98
C GLU A 162 3.13 -3.22 18.65
N GLY A 163 2.95 -3.70 19.89
CA GLY A 163 1.73 -3.45 20.68
C GLY A 163 1.47 -1.97 20.91
N GLU A 164 2.51 -1.18 21.20
CA GLU A 164 2.38 0.27 21.41
C GLU A 164 2.08 1.00 20.10
N ILE A 165 2.73 0.63 18.99
CA ILE A 165 2.44 1.20 17.67
C ILE A 165 0.97 0.94 17.29
N ARG A 166 0.51 -0.30 17.47
CA ARG A 166 -0.88 -0.69 17.19
C ARG A 166 -1.86 0.11 18.06
N LYS A 167 -1.58 0.26 19.35
CA LYS A 167 -2.37 1.09 20.26
C LYS A 167 -2.46 2.54 19.76
N ASN A 168 -1.33 3.16 19.41
CA ASN A 168 -1.28 4.54 18.94
C ASN A 168 -2.09 4.74 17.64
N ILE A 169 -2.07 3.77 16.72
CA ILE A 169 -2.85 3.79 15.49
C ILE A 169 -4.36 3.68 15.79
N ILE A 170 -4.75 2.82 16.74
CA ILE A 170 -6.15 2.65 17.17
C ILE A 170 -6.65 3.92 17.88
N GLU A 171 -5.87 4.49 18.78
CA GLU A 171 -6.21 5.72 19.51
C GLU A 171 -6.30 6.95 18.57
N ALA A 172 -5.62 6.91 17.43
CA ALA A 172 -5.74 7.90 16.37
C ALA A 172 -6.99 7.71 15.48
N ASP A 173 -7.85 6.74 15.78
CA ASP A 173 -9.09 6.42 15.05
C ASP A 173 -8.86 6.12 13.56
N LEU A 174 -7.80 5.37 13.25
CA LEU A 174 -7.40 5.05 11.87
C LEU A 174 -7.87 3.66 11.40
N ILE A 175 -8.53 2.87 12.26
CA ILE A 175 -9.00 1.53 11.92
C ILE A 175 -10.52 1.54 11.73
N GLU A 176 -10.97 1.36 10.49
CA GLU A 176 -12.41 1.25 10.18
C GLU A 176 -12.95 -0.17 10.35
N GLY A 177 -12.12 -1.18 10.14
CA GLY A 177 -12.55 -2.58 10.24
C GLY A 177 -11.44 -3.58 10.00
N ILE A 178 -11.68 -4.81 10.43
CA ILE A 178 -10.77 -5.96 10.25
C ILE A 178 -11.60 -7.11 9.71
N VAL A 179 -11.13 -7.73 8.63
CA VAL A 179 -11.76 -8.89 7.98
C VAL A 179 -10.81 -10.07 8.06
N ALA A 180 -11.25 -11.16 8.67
CA ALA A 180 -10.55 -12.44 8.64
C ALA A 180 -10.81 -13.13 7.28
N LEU A 181 -9.75 -13.58 6.62
CA LEU A 181 -9.77 -14.25 5.31
C LEU A 181 -9.42 -15.73 5.45
#